data_8c70532d84d9102feed4ea4f661f2356
#
_entry.id   8c70532d84d9102feed4ea4f661f2356
#
_cell.length_a   1.000
_cell.length_b   1.000
_cell.length_c   1.000
_cell.angle_alpha   90.00
_cell.angle_beta   90.00
_cell.angle_gamma   90.00
#
_symmetry.space_group_name_H-M   'P 1'
#
loop_
_entity.id
_entity.type
_entity.pdbx_description
1 polymer ?
#
loop_
_entity_poly.entity_id
_entity_poly.type
_entity_poly.pdbx_seq_one_letter_code
_entity_poly.pdbx_strand_id
1 'polypeptide(L)'
;MSWSPLSREAPFKYIRQAIKLFQQRNGKVIVEIGCIRQRFNHPIEQEPQDCPSRLDGHSTVHFASTGAQFFSVDISKAHINLAKELTAGHQNTIIQQIDGIKFLKNFFKPIDLLFLDAWDVEIPDSAERHLEAYEVAKKHMSPQGLILIDDCDVGMVEGKLAPAVNLYGGKGEKVVPVAQNEGWKVLMRGRCVLLSRQ
;
A
#
# COMPACT_ATOMS: atom_id res chain seq x y z
N MET A 1 11.60 -21.38 16.41
CA MET A 1 10.92 -21.50 15.11
C MET A 1 11.72 -20.70 14.09
N SER A 2 12.03 -21.25 12.95
CA SER A 2 12.71 -20.50 11.87
C SER A 2 11.70 -19.50 11.29
N TRP A 3 12.12 -18.26 11.09
CA TRP A 3 11.31 -17.25 10.42
C TRP A 3 11.02 -17.69 8.95
N SER A 4 9.83 -17.43 8.49
CA SER A 4 9.40 -17.68 7.12
C SER A 4 8.55 -16.49 6.67
N PRO A 5 8.58 -16.08 5.37
CA PRO A 5 7.67 -15.09 4.85
C PRO A 5 6.20 -15.37 5.14
N LEU A 6 5.81 -16.63 5.18
CA LEU A 6 4.43 -17.06 5.50
C LEU A 6 4.05 -16.86 6.98
N SER A 7 5.02 -16.65 7.89
CA SER A 7 4.74 -16.36 9.29
C SER A 7 4.41 -14.89 9.56
N ARG A 8 4.49 -14.03 8.55
CA ARG A 8 4.17 -12.60 8.65
C ARG A 8 2.67 -12.38 8.88
N GLU A 9 2.35 -11.27 9.51
CA GLU A 9 0.97 -10.79 9.57
C GLU A 9 0.41 -10.50 8.18
N ALA A 10 -0.89 -10.81 7.97
CA ALA A 10 -1.57 -10.38 6.77
C ALA A 10 -1.76 -8.86 6.76
N PRO A 11 -1.60 -8.16 5.61
CA PRO A 11 -1.78 -6.70 5.53
C PRO A 11 -3.24 -6.28 5.71
N PHE A 12 -4.17 -7.20 5.61
CA PHE A 12 -5.61 -6.98 5.61
C PHE A 12 -6.11 -6.14 6.81
N LYS A 13 -5.61 -6.40 8.05
CA LYS A 13 -6.02 -5.61 9.21
C LYS A 13 -5.64 -4.13 9.11
N TYR A 14 -4.50 -3.84 8.46
CA TYR A 14 -4.02 -2.46 8.25
C TYR A 14 -4.84 -1.76 7.17
N ILE A 15 -5.15 -2.47 6.07
CA ILE A 15 -6.01 -1.98 5.00
C ILE A 15 -7.40 -1.64 5.55
N ARG A 16 -8.01 -2.53 6.33
CA ARG A 16 -9.32 -2.28 6.97
C ARG A 16 -9.29 -1.08 7.89
N GLN A 17 -8.25 -0.92 8.70
CA GLN A 17 -8.14 0.23 9.60
C GLN A 17 -7.94 1.54 8.82
N ALA A 18 -7.13 1.52 7.75
CA ALA A 18 -6.97 2.67 6.87
C ALA A 18 -8.30 3.08 6.23
N ILE A 19 -9.07 2.13 5.69
CA ILE A 19 -10.40 2.36 5.13
C ILE A 19 -11.37 2.92 6.18
N LYS A 20 -11.39 2.34 7.38
CA LYS A 20 -12.23 2.83 8.48
C LYS A 20 -11.97 4.29 8.80
N LEU A 21 -10.69 4.66 8.96
CA LEU A 21 -10.30 6.04 9.25
C LEU A 21 -10.59 6.97 8.06
N PHE A 22 -10.32 6.53 6.83
CA PHE A 22 -10.67 7.25 5.62
C PHE A 22 -12.16 7.59 5.56
N GLN A 23 -13.03 6.62 5.82
CA GLN A 23 -14.49 6.82 5.85
C GLN A 23 -14.92 7.73 6.99
N GLN A 24 -14.38 7.56 8.20
CA GLN A 24 -14.65 8.43 9.36
C GLN A 24 -14.27 9.89 9.10
N ARG A 25 -13.27 10.14 8.26
CA ARG A 25 -12.82 11.48 7.84
C ARG A 25 -13.54 12.00 6.61
N ASN A 26 -14.54 11.30 6.11
CA ASN A 26 -15.27 11.61 4.87
C ASN A 26 -14.33 11.72 3.64
N GLY A 27 -13.29 10.91 3.58
CA GLY A 27 -12.34 10.85 2.47
C GLY A 27 -13.04 10.56 1.14
N LYS A 28 -12.50 11.10 0.05
CA LYS A 28 -13.09 11.04 -1.29
C LYS A 28 -12.20 10.37 -2.32
N VAL A 29 -10.88 10.46 -2.15
CA VAL A 29 -9.90 10.02 -3.13
C VAL A 29 -8.92 9.05 -2.50
N ILE A 30 -8.81 7.87 -3.09
CA ILE A 30 -7.81 6.85 -2.76
C ILE A 30 -6.87 6.67 -3.94
N VAL A 31 -5.56 6.63 -3.67
CA VAL A 31 -4.52 6.33 -4.66
C VAL A 31 -3.72 5.13 -4.18
N GLU A 32 -3.56 4.12 -5.04
CA GLU A 32 -2.77 2.93 -4.81
C GLU A 32 -1.64 2.84 -5.84
N ILE A 33 -0.42 2.67 -5.36
CA ILE A 33 0.78 2.46 -6.17
C ILE A 33 1.24 1.02 -6.01
N GLY A 34 1.10 0.21 -7.06
CA GLY A 34 1.14 -1.25 -7.05
C GLY A 34 -0.25 -1.83 -6.84
N CYS A 35 -0.74 -2.66 -7.76
CA CYS A 35 -2.07 -3.25 -7.66
C CYS A 35 -2.02 -4.76 -7.42
N ILE A 36 -3.18 -5.35 -7.20
CA ILE A 36 -3.35 -6.79 -6.94
C ILE A 36 -2.60 -7.65 -7.97
N ARG A 37 -1.85 -8.65 -7.49
CA ARG A 37 -1.01 -9.55 -8.30
C ARG A 37 -1.58 -10.94 -8.44
N GLN A 38 -2.46 -11.35 -7.54
CA GLN A 38 -2.98 -12.72 -7.48
C GLN A 38 -4.50 -12.71 -7.36
N ARG A 39 -5.12 -13.70 -8.02
CA ARG A 39 -6.54 -13.99 -7.82
C ARG A 39 -6.72 -14.78 -6.54
N PHE A 40 -7.70 -14.44 -5.75
CA PHE A 40 -8.10 -15.23 -4.59
C PHE A 40 -9.34 -16.08 -4.90
N ASN A 41 -9.45 -17.23 -4.25
CA ASN A 41 -10.50 -18.22 -4.50
C ASN A 41 -11.57 -18.26 -3.40
N HIS A 42 -11.42 -17.46 -2.34
CA HIS A 42 -12.36 -17.39 -1.23
C HIS A 42 -12.51 -15.95 -0.74
N PRO A 43 -13.56 -15.63 0.02
CA PRO A 43 -13.67 -14.35 0.71
C PRO A 43 -12.44 -14.11 1.57
N ILE A 44 -11.90 -12.89 1.52
CA ILE A 44 -10.63 -12.53 2.19
C ILE A 44 -10.69 -12.80 3.70
N GLU A 45 -11.86 -12.61 4.32
CA GLU A 45 -12.08 -12.87 5.74
C GLU A 45 -11.97 -14.37 6.10
N GLN A 46 -12.05 -15.26 5.11
CA GLN A 46 -12.01 -16.70 5.27
C GLN A 46 -10.72 -17.32 4.77
N GLU A 47 -9.77 -16.50 4.33
CA GLU A 47 -8.53 -17.01 3.78
C GLU A 47 -7.68 -17.70 4.87
N PRO A 48 -7.26 -18.97 4.66
CA PRO A 48 -6.45 -19.72 5.63
C PRO A 48 -5.15 -18.97 5.95
N GLN A 49 -4.66 -19.10 7.19
CA GLN A 49 -3.45 -18.42 7.64
C GLN A 49 -2.18 -18.85 6.89
N ASP A 50 -2.17 -20.04 6.33
CA ASP A 50 -1.08 -20.63 5.55
C ASP A 50 -1.21 -20.41 4.05
N CYS A 51 -2.27 -19.70 3.59
CA CYS A 51 -2.46 -19.40 2.18
C CYS A 51 -1.51 -18.27 1.72
N PRO A 52 -0.66 -18.49 0.70
CA PRO A 52 0.23 -17.45 0.21
C PRO A 52 -0.47 -16.18 -0.29
N SER A 53 -1.68 -16.31 -0.87
CA SER A 53 -2.45 -15.17 -1.35
C SER A 53 -2.89 -14.23 -0.23
N ARG A 54 -2.98 -14.73 1.01
CA ARG A 54 -3.21 -13.91 2.20
C ARG A 54 -2.19 -12.78 2.36
N LEU A 55 -0.98 -12.98 1.87
CA LEU A 55 0.08 -11.98 1.95
C LEU A 55 -0.09 -10.84 0.94
N ASP A 56 -0.93 -10.99 -0.08
CA ASP A 56 -1.26 -9.93 -1.02
C ASP A 56 -2.21 -8.87 -0.41
N GLY A 57 -3.06 -9.27 0.54
CA GLY A 57 -4.02 -8.39 1.23
C GLY A 57 -5.16 -7.88 0.37
N HIS A 58 -5.13 -8.09 -0.94
CA HIS A 58 -6.17 -7.75 -1.91
C HIS A 58 -6.66 -6.28 -1.83
N SER A 59 -5.73 -5.37 -1.54
CA SER A 59 -5.99 -3.95 -1.31
C SER A 59 -6.81 -3.30 -2.41
N THR A 60 -6.50 -3.58 -3.68
CA THR A 60 -7.19 -3.04 -4.85
C THR A 60 -8.71 -3.27 -4.80
N VAL A 61 -9.14 -4.49 -4.43
CA VAL A 61 -10.58 -4.83 -4.34
C VAL A 61 -11.22 -4.13 -3.15
N HIS A 62 -10.53 -4.08 -2.01
CA HIS A 62 -11.03 -3.40 -0.82
C HIS A 62 -11.19 -1.89 -1.04
N PHE A 63 -10.22 -1.24 -1.68
CA PHE A 63 -10.32 0.19 -1.97
C PHE A 63 -11.41 0.49 -2.99
N ALA A 64 -11.54 -0.33 -4.05
CA ALA A 64 -12.63 -0.19 -5.02
C ALA A 64 -14.02 -0.30 -4.37
N SER A 65 -14.19 -1.20 -3.40
CA SER A 65 -15.46 -1.43 -2.71
C SER A 65 -15.89 -0.27 -1.79
N THR A 66 -15.01 0.68 -1.49
CA THR A 66 -15.35 1.84 -0.65
C THR A 66 -16.34 2.80 -1.29
N GLY A 67 -16.51 2.77 -2.61
CA GLY A 67 -17.29 3.74 -3.38
C GLY A 67 -16.60 5.11 -3.56
N ALA A 68 -15.40 5.30 -3.02
CA ALA A 68 -14.57 6.49 -3.24
C ALA A 68 -14.07 6.56 -4.68
N GLN A 69 -13.58 7.71 -5.12
CA GLN A 69 -12.82 7.82 -6.36
C GLN A 69 -11.47 7.13 -6.15
N PHE A 70 -11.31 5.96 -6.73
CA PHE A 70 -10.15 5.11 -6.55
C PHE A 70 -9.27 5.06 -7.79
N PHE A 71 -7.98 5.33 -7.62
CA PHE A 71 -6.96 5.23 -8.65
C PHE A 71 -5.96 4.17 -8.24
N SER A 72 -5.74 3.17 -9.10
CA SER A 72 -4.71 2.16 -8.88
C SER A 72 -3.82 2.06 -10.11
N VAL A 73 -2.53 1.99 -9.89
CA VAL A 73 -1.54 1.99 -10.98
C VAL A 73 -0.46 0.93 -10.76
N ASP A 74 -0.05 0.31 -11.86
CA ASP A 74 1.04 -0.66 -11.91
C ASP A 74 1.71 -0.61 -13.27
N ILE A 75 2.97 -1.03 -13.37
CA ILE A 75 3.68 -1.17 -14.65
C ILE A 75 3.33 -2.48 -15.36
N SER A 76 2.91 -3.49 -14.62
CA SER A 76 2.59 -4.82 -15.13
C SER A 76 1.22 -4.85 -15.82
N LYS A 77 1.21 -5.14 -17.11
CA LYS A 77 -0.04 -5.33 -17.86
C LYS A 77 -0.90 -6.47 -17.30
N ALA A 78 -0.26 -7.52 -16.78
CA ALA A 78 -0.98 -8.66 -16.19
C ALA A 78 -1.72 -8.25 -14.93
N HIS A 79 -1.07 -7.52 -14.01
CA HIS A 79 -1.69 -7.01 -12.78
C HIS A 79 -2.83 -6.03 -13.11
N ILE A 80 -2.63 -5.12 -14.05
CA ILE A 80 -3.65 -4.18 -14.52
C ILE A 80 -4.88 -4.90 -15.08
N ASN A 81 -4.69 -5.94 -15.88
CA ASN A 81 -5.81 -6.72 -16.42
C ASN A 81 -6.57 -7.43 -15.31
N LEU A 82 -5.88 -8.04 -14.36
CA LEU A 82 -6.49 -8.69 -13.20
C LEU A 82 -7.25 -7.68 -12.32
N ALA A 83 -6.62 -6.53 -12.02
CA ALA A 83 -7.24 -5.46 -11.25
C ALA A 83 -8.54 -4.96 -11.91
N LYS A 84 -8.52 -4.70 -13.22
CA LYS A 84 -9.71 -4.30 -13.99
C LYS A 84 -10.82 -5.34 -13.94
N GLU A 85 -10.47 -6.62 -14.10
CA GLU A 85 -11.44 -7.71 -14.03
C GLU A 85 -12.11 -7.77 -12.65
N LEU A 86 -11.31 -7.77 -11.57
CA LEU A 86 -11.81 -7.91 -10.21
C LEU A 86 -12.58 -6.68 -9.71
N THR A 87 -12.35 -5.52 -10.33
CA THR A 87 -13.02 -4.26 -9.96
C THR A 87 -14.08 -3.79 -10.96
N ALA A 88 -14.44 -4.60 -11.97
CA ALA A 88 -15.34 -4.22 -13.06
C ALA A 88 -16.72 -3.71 -12.60
N GLY A 89 -17.19 -4.14 -11.41
CA GLY A 89 -18.44 -3.68 -10.82
C GLY A 89 -18.38 -2.31 -10.12
N HIS A 90 -17.19 -1.70 -9.97
CA HIS A 90 -16.98 -0.47 -9.21
C HIS A 90 -16.74 0.72 -10.13
N GLN A 91 -17.79 1.51 -10.41
CA GLN A 91 -17.78 2.59 -11.41
C GLN A 91 -16.81 3.74 -11.14
N ASN A 92 -16.46 3.98 -9.87
CA ASN A 92 -15.53 5.06 -9.47
C ASN A 92 -14.06 4.62 -9.45
N THR A 93 -13.74 3.49 -10.09
CA THR A 93 -12.40 2.89 -10.10
C THR A 93 -11.70 3.16 -11.44
N ILE A 94 -10.47 3.66 -11.35
CA ILE A 94 -9.61 3.96 -12.50
C ILE A 94 -8.31 3.19 -12.36
N ILE A 95 -8.12 2.19 -13.23
CA ILE A 95 -6.93 1.33 -13.24
C ILE A 95 -6.08 1.68 -14.45
N GLN A 96 -4.80 2.06 -14.23
CA GLN A 96 -3.92 2.51 -15.31
C GLN A 96 -2.57 1.78 -15.31
N GLN A 97 -2.10 1.41 -16.51
CA GLN A 97 -0.74 0.90 -16.68
C GLN A 97 0.24 2.07 -16.83
N ILE A 98 0.89 2.43 -15.73
CA ILE A 98 1.85 3.54 -15.68
C ILE A 98 2.79 3.35 -14.49
N ASP A 99 3.99 3.89 -14.57
CA ASP A 99 4.89 4.00 -13.42
C ASP A 99 4.28 4.87 -12.32
N GLY A 100 4.35 4.41 -11.06
CA GLY A 100 3.70 5.05 -9.92
C GLY A 100 4.20 6.47 -9.65
N ILE A 101 5.50 6.71 -9.76
CA ILE A 101 6.09 8.05 -9.56
C ILE A 101 5.65 8.99 -10.69
N LYS A 102 5.66 8.50 -11.95
CA LYS A 102 5.17 9.27 -13.10
C LYS A 102 3.68 9.61 -12.95
N PHE A 103 2.88 8.68 -12.45
CA PHE A 103 1.47 8.94 -12.16
C PHE A 103 1.32 10.04 -11.11
N LEU A 104 2.00 9.93 -9.97
CA LEU A 104 1.93 10.90 -8.87
C LEU A 104 2.39 12.31 -9.31
N LYS A 105 3.43 12.41 -10.16
CA LYS A 105 3.90 13.71 -10.72
C LYS A 105 2.83 14.42 -11.55
N ASN A 106 1.87 13.70 -12.11
CA ASN A 106 0.79 14.22 -12.95
C ASN A 106 -0.58 14.15 -12.27
N PHE A 107 -0.64 13.84 -10.98
CA PHE A 107 -1.88 13.76 -10.22
C PHE A 107 -2.16 15.08 -9.52
N PHE A 108 -3.37 15.66 -9.72
CA PHE A 108 -3.69 17.01 -9.28
C PHE A 108 -4.84 17.08 -8.25
N LYS A 109 -5.42 15.94 -7.89
CA LYS A 109 -6.49 15.93 -6.89
C LYS A 109 -5.93 15.79 -5.48
N PRO A 110 -6.60 16.33 -4.44
CA PRO A 110 -6.26 16.01 -3.06
C PRO A 110 -6.36 14.49 -2.84
N ILE A 111 -5.36 13.91 -2.18
CA ILE A 111 -5.31 12.48 -1.84
C ILE A 111 -5.67 12.33 -0.37
N ASP A 112 -6.73 11.58 -0.07
CA ASP A 112 -7.17 11.31 1.30
C ASP A 112 -6.60 10.02 1.87
N LEU A 113 -6.32 9.03 1.00
CA LEU A 113 -5.60 7.82 1.34
C LEU A 113 -4.63 7.46 0.22
N LEU A 114 -3.35 7.40 0.54
CA LEU A 114 -2.30 6.88 -0.33
C LEU A 114 -1.87 5.51 0.18
N PHE A 115 -1.83 4.50 -0.71
CA PHE A 115 -1.23 3.21 -0.44
C PHE A 115 0.01 3.00 -1.30
N LEU A 116 1.13 2.73 -0.65
CA LEU A 116 2.43 2.49 -1.29
C LEU A 116 2.78 1.01 -1.16
N ASP A 117 2.66 0.27 -2.27
CA ASP A 117 2.90 -1.19 -2.35
C ASP A 117 3.55 -1.64 -3.66
N ALA A 118 4.19 -0.72 -4.39
CA ALA A 118 5.02 -1.07 -5.55
C ALA A 118 6.45 -1.46 -5.13
N TRP A 119 7.30 -1.74 -6.11
CA TRP A 119 8.75 -1.97 -5.94
C TRP A 119 9.07 -2.88 -4.77
N ASP A 120 9.00 -4.20 -5.00
CA ASP A 120 9.24 -5.22 -3.97
C ASP A 120 10.56 -4.98 -3.21
N VAL A 121 10.62 -5.40 -1.95
CA VAL A 121 11.75 -5.15 -1.04
C VAL A 121 13.07 -5.70 -1.59
N GLU A 122 13.02 -6.73 -2.42
CA GLU A 122 14.16 -7.34 -3.09
C GLU A 122 14.79 -6.45 -4.19
N ILE A 123 14.07 -5.42 -4.63
CA ILE A 123 14.60 -4.46 -5.61
C ILE A 123 15.59 -3.52 -4.88
N PRO A 124 16.84 -3.38 -5.36
CA PRO A 124 17.89 -2.67 -4.62
C PRO A 124 17.55 -1.21 -4.23
N ASP A 125 16.75 -0.52 -5.05
CA ASP A 125 16.35 0.88 -4.84
C ASP A 125 14.90 1.03 -4.34
N SER A 126 14.33 -0.06 -3.78
CA SER A 126 12.94 -0.08 -3.31
C SER A 126 12.64 1.05 -2.31
N ALA A 127 13.45 1.18 -1.25
CA ALA A 127 13.25 2.19 -0.21
C ALA A 127 13.38 3.63 -0.76
N GLU A 128 14.30 3.86 -1.70
CA GLU A 128 14.50 5.13 -2.40
C GLU A 128 13.30 5.50 -3.25
N ARG A 129 12.77 4.55 -4.00
CA ARG A 129 11.58 4.76 -4.85
C ARG A 129 10.34 5.07 -4.03
N HIS A 130 10.17 4.38 -2.90
CA HIS A 130 9.07 4.70 -1.97
C HIS A 130 9.23 6.10 -1.38
N LEU A 131 10.45 6.51 -1.03
CA LEU A 131 10.72 7.88 -0.59
C LEU A 131 10.42 8.90 -1.69
N GLU A 132 10.86 8.67 -2.94
CA GLU A 132 10.52 9.55 -4.07
C GLU A 132 9.00 9.64 -4.27
N ALA A 133 8.29 8.50 -4.24
CA ALA A 133 6.84 8.49 -4.35
C ALA A 133 6.16 9.30 -3.24
N TYR A 134 6.62 9.16 -1.99
CA TYR A 134 6.15 9.97 -0.86
C TYR A 134 6.42 11.47 -1.09
N GLU A 135 7.65 11.85 -1.47
CA GLU A 135 8.04 13.25 -1.69
C GLU A 135 7.19 13.94 -2.77
N VAL A 136 6.82 13.19 -3.80
CA VAL A 136 5.91 13.69 -4.85
C VAL A 136 4.48 13.77 -4.31
N ALA A 137 3.98 12.71 -3.68
CA ALA A 137 2.59 12.61 -3.23
C ALA A 137 2.24 13.57 -2.10
N LYS A 138 3.18 13.85 -1.17
CA LYS A 138 2.93 14.67 0.03
C LYS A 138 2.39 16.07 -0.26
N LYS A 139 2.68 16.60 -1.45
CA LYS A 139 2.20 17.91 -1.93
C LYS A 139 0.72 17.90 -2.27
N HIS A 140 0.17 16.71 -2.54
CA HIS A 140 -1.23 16.49 -2.91
C HIS A 140 -2.04 15.86 -1.78
N MET A 141 -1.40 15.50 -0.67
CA MET A 141 -2.12 14.93 0.47
C MET A 141 -3.08 15.94 1.09
N SER A 142 -4.32 15.52 1.35
CA SER A 142 -5.27 16.35 2.06
C SER A 142 -4.81 16.62 3.51
N PRO A 143 -5.31 17.66 4.18
CA PRO A 143 -4.92 17.98 5.56
C PRO A 143 -5.16 16.83 6.55
N GLN A 144 -6.16 16.00 6.30
CA GLN A 144 -6.49 14.81 7.12
C GLN A 144 -6.08 13.50 6.43
N GLY A 145 -5.16 13.58 5.47
CA GLY A 145 -4.72 12.44 4.66
C GLY A 145 -4.10 11.32 5.48
N LEU A 146 -4.20 10.13 4.93
CA LEU A 146 -3.62 8.89 5.44
C LEU A 146 -2.62 8.33 4.43
N ILE A 147 -1.51 7.77 4.92
CA ILE A 147 -0.58 7.01 4.09
C ILE A 147 -0.43 5.63 4.71
N LEU A 148 -0.69 4.60 3.92
CA LEU A 148 -0.43 3.21 4.26
C LEU A 148 0.75 2.72 3.42
N ILE A 149 1.73 2.08 4.06
CA ILE A 149 2.94 1.54 3.41
C ILE A 149 3.03 0.07 3.78
N ASP A 150 3.13 -0.82 2.79
CA ASP A 150 3.28 -2.26 3.03
C ASP A 150 4.76 -2.64 3.28
N ASP A 151 4.98 -3.88 3.67
CA ASP A 151 6.29 -4.52 3.84
C ASP A 151 7.30 -3.72 4.68
N CYS A 152 6.84 -3.13 5.79
CA CYS A 152 7.68 -2.37 6.72
C CYS A 152 8.32 -3.22 7.82
N ASP A 153 7.97 -4.51 7.94
CA ASP A 153 8.46 -5.46 8.94
C ASP A 153 9.61 -6.33 8.45
N VAL A 154 10.03 -6.15 7.22
CA VAL A 154 11.09 -6.95 6.56
C VAL A 154 12.18 -6.06 5.97
N GLY A 155 13.31 -6.66 5.65
CA GLY A 155 14.43 -6.04 4.95
C GLY A 155 15.30 -7.09 4.28
N MET A 156 16.33 -6.66 3.57
CA MET A 156 17.30 -7.55 2.94
C MET A 156 18.51 -7.72 3.85
N VAL A 157 18.79 -8.97 4.24
CA VAL A 157 19.99 -9.35 5.01
C VAL A 157 20.73 -10.42 4.21
N GLU A 158 21.96 -10.15 3.84
CA GLU A 158 22.82 -11.05 3.06
C GLU A 158 22.11 -11.55 1.76
N GLY A 159 21.36 -10.65 1.09
CA GLY A 159 20.65 -10.97 -0.16
C GLY A 159 19.38 -11.81 0.01
N LYS A 160 18.88 -11.97 1.23
CA LYS A 160 17.64 -12.71 1.55
C LYS A 160 16.66 -11.83 2.29
N LEU A 161 15.38 -12.04 2.03
CA LEU A 161 14.32 -11.42 2.80
C LEU A 161 14.35 -11.94 4.24
N ALA A 162 14.39 -11.03 5.20
CA ALA A 162 14.46 -11.33 6.63
C ALA A 162 13.63 -10.31 7.43
N PRO A 163 13.33 -10.58 8.73
CA PRO A 163 12.74 -9.55 9.59
C PRO A 163 13.60 -8.28 9.60
N ALA A 164 12.93 -7.12 9.60
CA ALA A 164 13.63 -5.84 9.67
C ALA A 164 14.47 -5.74 10.93
N VAL A 165 15.72 -5.32 10.77
CA VAL A 165 16.63 -5.08 11.90
C VAL A 165 16.30 -3.76 12.60
N ASN A 166 15.86 -2.77 11.84
CA ASN A 166 15.48 -1.45 12.33
C ASN A 166 13.99 -1.39 12.66
N LEU A 167 13.58 -0.31 13.31
CA LEU A 167 12.20 -0.05 13.71
C LEU A 167 11.22 -0.09 12.51
N TYR A 168 11.69 0.34 11.35
CA TYR A 168 11.02 0.27 10.05
C TYR A 168 11.99 -0.31 9.03
N GLY A 169 11.53 -1.24 8.22
CA GLY A 169 12.31 -1.86 7.15
C GLY A 169 11.64 -1.70 5.79
N GLY A 170 12.21 -2.37 4.81
CA GLY A 170 11.67 -2.50 3.47
C GLY A 170 11.17 -1.19 2.88
N LYS A 171 9.92 -1.19 2.45
CA LYS A 171 9.29 -0.03 1.78
C LYS A 171 9.15 1.18 2.70
N GLY A 172 9.06 0.97 4.02
CA GLY A 172 8.94 2.05 5.02
C GLY A 172 10.26 2.61 5.54
N GLU A 173 11.38 1.97 5.26
CA GLU A 173 12.68 2.28 5.88
C GLU A 173 13.08 3.76 5.79
N LYS A 174 12.91 4.37 4.62
CA LYS A 174 13.24 5.79 4.38
C LYS A 174 12.04 6.71 4.51
N VAL A 175 10.86 6.25 4.13
CA VAL A 175 9.64 7.09 4.14
C VAL A 175 9.23 7.44 5.56
N VAL A 176 9.17 6.45 6.46
CA VAL A 176 8.56 6.67 7.79
C VAL A 176 9.34 7.67 8.62
N PRO A 177 10.69 7.60 8.74
CA PRO A 177 11.46 8.61 9.48
C PRO A 177 11.31 10.02 8.91
N VAL A 178 11.31 10.17 7.57
CA VAL A 178 11.14 11.47 6.92
C VAL A 178 9.75 12.04 7.20
N ALA A 179 8.71 11.23 7.03
CA ALA A 179 7.34 11.64 7.29
C ALA A 179 7.14 12.05 8.76
N GLN A 180 7.71 11.31 9.73
CA GLN A 180 7.65 11.67 11.15
C GLN A 180 8.32 13.02 11.43
N ASN A 181 9.48 13.30 10.84
CA ASN A 181 10.15 14.59 10.95
C ASN A 181 9.33 15.74 10.35
N GLU A 182 8.43 15.46 9.40
CA GLU A 182 7.49 16.39 8.80
C GLU A 182 6.14 16.45 9.54
N GLY A 183 6.05 15.85 10.72
CA GLY A 183 4.88 15.93 11.60
C GLY A 183 3.81 14.87 11.36
N TRP A 184 4.06 13.84 10.51
CA TRP A 184 3.16 12.70 10.41
C TRP A 184 3.24 11.83 11.66
N LYS A 185 2.09 11.35 12.12
CA LYS A 185 1.99 10.44 13.27
C LYS A 185 1.78 9.01 12.81
N VAL A 186 2.50 8.08 13.43
CA VAL A 186 2.31 6.64 13.22
C VAL A 186 1.10 6.19 14.03
N LEU A 187 0.04 5.75 13.36
CA LEU A 187 -1.18 5.23 13.99
C LEU A 187 -1.13 3.71 14.16
N MET A 188 -0.50 3.00 13.22
CA MET A 188 -0.28 1.56 13.29
C MET A 188 1.13 1.22 12.79
N ARG A 189 1.70 0.18 13.37
CA ARG A 189 3.03 -0.34 13.02
C ARG A 189 3.04 -1.86 13.07
N GLY A 190 3.69 -2.47 12.12
CA GLY A 190 3.91 -3.90 11.96
C GLY A 190 4.27 -4.19 10.52
N ARG A 191 3.61 -5.17 9.89
CA ARG A 191 3.79 -5.41 8.46
C ARG A 191 3.58 -4.14 7.63
N CYS A 192 2.46 -3.47 7.85
CA CYS A 192 2.27 -2.14 7.27
C CYS A 192 2.46 -1.05 8.33
N VAL A 193 2.82 0.15 7.87
CA VAL A 193 2.79 1.36 8.66
C VAL A 193 1.68 2.28 8.16
N LEU A 194 0.80 2.70 9.07
CA LEU A 194 -0.24 3.68 8.79
C LEU A 194 0.14 5.02 9.40
N LEU A 195 0.30 6.02 8.55
CA LEU A 195 0.62 7.39 8.91
C LEU A 195 -0.61 8.30 8.77
N SER A 196 -0.68 9.33 9.58
CA SER A 196 -1.74 10.35 9.56
C SER A 196 -1.17 11.75 9.69
N ARG A 197 -1.64 12.65 8.84
CA ARG A 197 -1.69 14.06 9.22
C ARG A 197 -2.86 14.26 10.18
N GLN A 198 -2.62 15.00 11.23
CA GLN A 198 -3.70 15.40 12.14
C GLN A 198 -4.44 16.59 11.63
#